data_c296c0083c0e4981b5cc139c71a56d29
#
_entry.id   c296c0083c0e4981b5cc139c71a56d29
#
_cell.length_a   1.000
_cell.length_b   1.000
_cell.length_c   1.000
_cell.angle_alpha   90.00
_cell.angle_beta   90.00
_cell.angle_gamma   90.00
#
_symmetry.space_group_name_H-M   'P 1'
#
loop_
_entity.id
_entity.type
_entity.pdbx_description
1 polymer ?
#
loop_
_entity_poly.entity_id
_entity_poly.type
_entity_poly.pdbx_seq_one_letter_code
_entity_poly.pdbx_strand_id
1 'polypeptide(L)'
;MSEELIQKNLVEAPEKMGDWNFYNIGATTLKALKGAKIIPDKDYDEFEAKKPDALIVKKPLVIAAIEYKVPSQLRTEKQIAKAISQELGTAQALQAKVYIITDGKKSIWVNPANGHEILQEDGSKITLNFDKTSAECIVLINKIRASINATSDTLKAAASVDPLPLAEKIWQDLWAVSGATPENCLYTFVEIFIFKYLSDLGVLKGMHSFYDLLSKYSGNNENEVLEFYASTIRVKIKELFPGNPKDKTTIINGTIFVSKDDKAVSGYATVFHKILKRFNDFGTLENIDYDFKSKLFETFLKESISKKNWGQYFTPLKVVRAIVNMADIEPGMKICDPACGVGKFLLEPILHSLNRLYVVGADEAGDEKLLPQISLSGFDKGFDKDEQKTIILAKANMLIYMSGMIKEHPGLTKQFAELFNSTFTLQTNSILGTLAKPITEEYDLILTNPPYVMSGSSNLKEEISKDDALKKYFSISAMALKVYLWSGLSVL
;
A
#
# COMPACT_ATOMS: atom_id res chain seq x y z
N MET A 1 23.86 -4.13 44.27
CA MET A 1 22.57 -3.76 43.67
C MET A 1 21.65 -4.95 43.86
N SER A 2 20.45 -4.75 44.35
CA SER A 2 19.50 -5.86 44.51
C SER A 2 18.99 -6.28 43.12
N GLU A 3 18.62 -7.55 42.99
CA GLU A 3 18.07 -8.14 41.76
C GLU A 3 16.83 -7.35 41.26
N GLU A 4 15.99 -6.87 42.19
CA GLU A 4 14.86 -5.99 41.92
C GLU A 4 15.26 -4.64 41.30
N LEU A 5 16.41 -4.06 41.67
CA LEU A 5 16.87 -2.78 41.15
C LEU A 5 17.38 -2.92 39.70
N ILE A 6 18.07 -4.06 39.44
CA ILE A 6 18.50 -4.41 38.08
C ILE A 6 17.33 -4.68 37.16
N GLN A 7 16.30 -5.39 37.66
CA GLN A 7 15.08 -5.69 36.93
C GLN A 7 14.25 -4.42 36.65
N LYS A 8 14.17 -3.51 37.61
CA LYS A 8 13.49 -2.22 37.42
C LYS A 8 14.17 -1.38 36.33
N ASN A 9 15.50 -1.34 36.32
CA ASN A 9 16.27 -0.64 35.29
C ASN A 9 16.12 -1.27 33.88
N LEU A 10 16.00 -2.59 33.77
CA LEU A 10 15.78 -3.31 32.50
C LEU A 10 14.37 -3.02 31.91
N VAL A 11 13.37 -2.86 32.77
CA VAL A 11 12.01 -2.50 32.34
C VAL A 11 11.92 -1.01 31.95
N GLU A 12 12.65 -0.13 32.64
CA GLU A 12 12.68 1.30 32.37
C GLU A 12 13.52 1.68 31.13
N ALA A 13 14.53 0.88 30.79
CA ALA A 13 15.44 1.10 29.65
C ALA A 13 15.45 -0.12 28.70
N PRO A 14 14.38 -0.33 27.91
CA PRO A 14 14.34 -1.43 26.97
C PRO A 14 15.36 -1.25 25.84
N GLU A 15 15.88 -2.36 25.34
CA GLU A 15 16.69 -2.36 24.13
C GLU A 15 15.82 -2.13 22.89
N LYS A 16 16.40 -1.51 21.86
CA LYS A 16 15.69 -1.31 20.59
C LYS A 16 15.86 -2.53 19.67
N MET A 17 14.75 -2.94 19.06
CA MET A 17 14.69 -3.93 17.98
C MET A 17 13.90 -3.33 16.83
N GLY A 18 14.56 -2.59 15.95
CA GLY A 18 13.89 -1.75 14.96
C GLY A 18 12.96 -0.73 15.64
N ASP A 19 11.67 -0.73 15.23
CA ASP A 19 10.65 0.15 15.79
C ASP A 19 10.03 -0.37 17.11
N TRP A 20 10.47 -1.53 17.59
CA TRP A 20 9.98 -2.17 18.78
C TRP A 20 10.91 -2.00 19.95
N ASN A 21 10.38 -2.24 21.15
CA ASN A 21 11.18 -2.32 22.37
C ASN A 21 11.27 -3.78 22.79
N PHE A 22 12.49 -4.24 23.00
CA PHE A 22 12.78 -5.54 23.58
C PHE A 22 12.96 -5.39 25.09
N TYR A 23 12.15 -6.10 25.85
CA TYR A 23 12.22 -6.16 27.31
C TYR A 23 12.71 -7.53 27.72
N ASN A 24 13.85 -7.61 28.40
CA ASN A 24 14.28 -8.79 29.13
C ASN A 24 13.65 -8.72 30.53
N ILE A 25 12.67 -9.55 30.80
CA ILE A 25 11.75 -9.35 31.94
C ILE A 25 12.15 -10.18 33.16
N GLY A 26 12.61 -11.42 32.96
CA GLY A 26 13.10 -12.32 33.99
C GLY A 26 12.08 -12.57 35.13
N ALA A 27 12.07 -11.74 36.15
CA ALA A 27 11.25 -11.96 37.34
C ALA A 27 10.01 -11.04 37.45
N THR A 28 9.73 -10.19 36.44
CA THR A 28 8.62 -9.24 36.50
C THR A 28 7.30 -9.89 36.09
N THR A 29 6.26 -9.76 36.94
CA THR A 29 4.95 -10.35 36.70
C THR A 29 4.13 -9.53 35.68
N LEU A 30 3.12 -10.18 35.06
CA LEU A 30 2.19 -9.47 34.17
C LEU A 30 1.50 -8.33 34.90
N LYS A 31 1.14 -8.49 36.19
CA LYS A 31 0.58 -7.43 37.01
C LYS A 31 1.49 -6.20 37.09
N ALA A 32 2.79 -6.41 37.30
CA ALA A 32 3.77 -5.31 37.36
C ALA A 32 3.98 -4.67 35.99
N LEU A 33 4.02 -5.44 34.91
CA LEU A 33 4.13 -4.94 33.52
C LEU A 33 2.91 -4.12 33.11
N LYS A 34 1.69 -4.53 33.52
CA LYS A 34 0.46 -3.77 33.38
C LYS A 34 0.55 -2.43 34.12
N GLY A 35 0.94 -2.45 35.39
CA GLY A 35 1.13 -1.24 36.21
C GLY A 35 2.14 -0.27 35.59
N ALA A 36 3.21 -0.77 34.95
CA ALA A 36 4.19 0.02 34.22
C ALA A 36 3.73 0.45 32.80
N LYS A 37 2.50 0.14 32.41
CA LYS A 37 1.93 0.43 31.07
C LYS A 37 2.77 -0.10 29.91
N ILE A 38 3.45 -1.22 30.09
CA ILE A 38 4.23 -1.90 29.06
C ILE A 38 3.33 -2.79 28.21
N ILE A 39 2.39 -3.47 28.84
CA ILE A 39 1.39 -4.33 28.22
C ILE A 39 -0.01 -3.73 28.36
N PRO A 40 -1.03 -4.20 27.60
CA PRO A 40 -2.40 -3.68 27.69
C PRO A 40 -2.97 -3.67 29.10
N ASP A 41 -3.74 -2.63 29.42
CA ASP A 41 -4.47 -2.52 30.70
C ASP A 41 -5.76 -3.32 30.60
N LYS A 42 -5.69 -4.59 30.95
CA LYS A 42 -6.83 -5.51 31.02
C LYS A 42 -6.67 -6.47 32.20
N ASP A 43 -7.69 -7.27 32.50
CA ASP A 43 -7.60 -8.36 33.45
C ASP A 43 -6.81 -9.53 32.79
N TYR A 44 -5.87 -10.09 33.54
CA TYR A 44 -5.05 -11.23 33.12
C TYR A 44 -5.41 -12.50 33.92
N ASP A 45 -6.43 -12.41 34.79
CA ASP A 45 -6.95 -13.51 35.59
C ASP A 45 -5.83 -14.33 36.29
N GLU A 46 -5.81 -15.62 36.11
CA GLU A 46 -4.84 -16.55 36.69
C GLU A 46 -3.40 -16.30 36.20
N PHE A 47 -3.20 -15.52 35.10
CA PHE A 47 -1.89 -15.22 34.55
C PHE A 47 -1.23 -13.99 35.18
N GLU A 48 -1.88 -13.22 36.05
CA GLU A 48 -1.29 -12.02 36.66
C GLU A 48 0.08 -12.25 37.34
N ALA A 49 0.27 -13.43 37.94
CA ALA A 49 1.53 -13.82 38.59
C ALA A 49 2.57 -14.42 37.66
N LYS A 50 2.23 -14.68 36.39
CA LYS A 50 3.14 -15.22 35.39
C LYS A 50 4.24 -14.23 35.02
N LYS A 51 5.40 -14.76 34.65
CA LYS A 51 6.63 -14.00 34.38
C LYS A 51 7.21 -14.50 33.05
N PRO A 52 6.89 -13.89 31.92
CA PRO A 52 7.55 -14.23 30.66
C PRO A 52 9.03 -13.87 30.74
N ASP A 53 9.91 -14.63 30.08
CA ASP A 53 11.35 -14.34 30.11
C ASP A 53 11.68 -13.04 29.37
N ALA A 54 11.09 -12.81 28.18
CA ALA A 54 11.25 -11.57 27.43
C ALA A 54 9.99 -11.23 26.60
N LEU A 55 9.85 -9.96 26.29
CA LEU A 55 8.79 -9.46 25.40
C LEU A 55 9.33 -8.51 24.33
N ILE A 56 8.77 -8.60 23.13
CA ILE A 56 8.89 -7.55 22.12
C ILE A 56 7.59 -6.78 22.13
N VAL A 57 7.68 -5.47 22.33
CA VAL A 57 6.48 -4.62 22.57
C VAL A 57 6.54 -3.35 21.71
N LYS A 58 5.43 -3.01 21.11
CA LYS A 58 5.14 -1.67 20.59
C LYS A 58 3.97 -1.13 21.41
N LYS A 59 4.28 -0.40 22.49
CA LYS A 59 3.33 -0.05 23.55
C LYS A 59 1.95 0.39 23.05
N PRO A 60 0.87 -0.18 23.54
CA PRO A 60 0.79 -1.27 24.52
C PRO A 60 0.76 -2.68 23.90
N LEU A 61 0.89 -2.82 22.58
CA LEU A 61 0.74 -4.07 21.84
C LEU A 61 1.95 -5.00 22.08
N VAL A 62 1.70 -6.22 22.52
CA VAL A 62 2.71 -7.27 22.60
C VAL A 62 2.89 -7.92 21.23
N ILE A 63 4.07 -7.76 20.65
CA ILE A 63 4.44 -8.32 19.34
C ILE A 63 4.84 -9.77 19.49
N ALA A 64 5.75 -10.06 20.44
CA ALA A 64 6.20 -11.41 20.72
C ALA A 64 6.32 -11.65 22.22
N ALA A 65 5.99 -12.86 22.65
CA ALA A 65 6.37 -13.44 23.93
C ALA A 65 7.52 -14.42 23.70
N ILE A 66 8.55 -14.37 24.52
CA ILE A 66 9.76 -15.18 24.37
C ILE A 66 10.01 -15.95 25.63
N GLU A 67 10.37 -17.22 25.46
CA GLU A 67 10.70 -18.15 26.53
C GLU A 67 12.07 -18.79 26.26
N TYR A 68 12.99 -18.72 27.21
CA TYR A 68 14.31 -19.33 27.10
C TYR A 68 14.29 -20.75 27.71
N LYS A 69 14.85 -21.69 27.00
CA LYS A 69 14.97 -23.10 27.42
C LYS A 69 16.40 -23.59 27.32
N VAL A 70 16.77 -24.56 28.15
CA VAL A 70 18.06 -25.23 27.98
C VAL A 70 18.03 -26.17 26.76
N PRO A 71 19.16 -26.37 26.05
CA PRO A 71 19.20 -27.18 24.82
C PRO A 71 18.63 -28.59 24.97
N SER A 72 18.73 -29.19 26.17
CA SER A 72 18.19 -30.53 26.44
C SER A 72 16.66 -30.60 26.36
N GLN A 73 15.95 -29.47 26.46
CA GLN A 73 14.49 -29.38 26.41
C GLN A 73 13.95 -29.17 25.00
N LEU A 74 14.80 -28.97 24.00
CA LEU A 74 14.41 -28.70 22.61
C LEU A 74 14.95 -29.76 21.61
N ARG A 75 15.37 -30.95 22.10
CA ARG A 75 15.97 -32.00 21.25
C ARG A 75 14.97 -32.83 20.50
N THR A 76 13.88 -33.23 21.14
CA THR A 76 12.87 -34.11 20.55
C THR A 76 11.53 -33.41 20.38
N GLU A 77 10.72 -33.86 19.45
CA GLU A 77 9.36 -33.35 19.20
C GLU A 77 8.50 -33.34 20.49
N LYS A 78 8.61 -34.40 21.30
CA LYS A 78 7.90 -34.50 22.59
C LYS A 78 8.32 -33.42 23.59
N GLN A 79 9.63 -33.10 23.61
CA GLN A 79 10.16 -32.05 24.47
C GLN A 79 9.73 -30.66 23.97
N ILE A 80 9.75 -30.43 22.66
CA ILE A 80 9.27 -29.21 22.02
C ILE A 80 7.79 -28.99 22.34
N ALA A 81 6.95 -29.99 22.12
CA ALA A 81 5.53 -29.92 22.46
C ALA A 81 5.26 -29.57 23.93
N LYS A 82 6.06 -30.18 24.83
CA LYS A 82 6.00 -29.85 26.26
C LYS A 82 6.44 -28.41 26.54
N ALA A 83 7.51 -27.93 25.90
CA ALA A 83 7.96 -26.57 26.05
C ALA A 83 6.94 -25.55 25.55
N ILE A 84 6.27 -25.83 24.42
CA ILE A 84 5.19 -25.00 23.89
C ILE A 84 4.03 -24.91 24.90
N SER A 85 3.54 -26.03 25.41
CA SER A 85 2.38 -26.07 26.30
C SER A 85 2.58 -25.38 27.64
N GLN A 86 3.83 -25.22 28.11
CA GLN A 86 4.12 -24.65 29.42
C GLN A 86 3.70 -23.19 29.59
N GLU A 87 3.99 -22.36 28.59
CA GLU A 87 3.73 -20.92 28.68
C GLU A 87 2.87 -20.39 27.53
N LEU A 88 2.24 -21.29 26.74
CA LEU A 88 1.31 -20.92 25.68
C LEU A 88 0.17 -20.05 26.21
N GLY A 89 -0.41 -20.41 27.36
CA GLY A 89 -1.48 -19.64 28.00
C GLY A 89 -1.06 -18.20 28.35
N THR A 90 0.21 -18.01 28.78
CA THR A 90 0.75 -16.67 29.02
C THR A 90 0.87 -15.85 27.73
N ALA A 91 1.32 -16.44 26.63
CA ALA A 91 1.39 -15.79 25.34
C ALA A 91 0.00 -15.43 24.79
N GLN A 92 -1.00 -16.30 25.01
CA GLN A 92 -2.41 -16.06 24.67
C GLN A 92 -3.02 -14.93 25.52
N ALA A 93 -2.80 -14.96 26.83
CA ALA A 93 -3.26 -13.90 27.73
C ALA A 93 -2.69 -12.53 27.35
N LEU A 94 -1.43 -12.47 26.91
CA LEU A 94 -0.79 -11.27 26.38
C LEU A 94 -1.30 -10.85 25.00
N GLN A 95 -2.07 -11.70 24.31
CA GLN A 95 -2.45 -11.51 22.90
C GLN A 95 -1.24 -11.29 21.98
N ALA A 96 -0.13 -11.95 22.30
CA ALA A 96 1.08 -11.90 21.50
C ALA A 96 0.78 -12.36 20.06
N LYS A 97 1.49 -11.78 19.08
CA LYS A 97 1.34 -12.14 17.67
C LYS A 97 2.20 -13.33 17.28
N VAL A 98 3.25 -13.56 18.03
CA VAL A 98 4.11 -14.75 17.92
C VAL A 98 4.60 -15.16 19.30
N TYR A 99 4.75 -16.46 19.50
CA TYR A 99 5.39 -17.03 20.67
C TYR A 99 6.70 -17.70 20.24
N ILE A 100 7.80 -17.33 20.84
CA ILE A 100 9.14 -17.78 20.45
C ILE A 100 9.75 -18.55 21.63
N ILE A 101 10.19 -19.78 21.38
CA ILE A 101 10.90 -20.59 22.36
C ILE A 101 12.32 -20.79 21.83
N THR A 102 13.33 -20.44 22.62
CA THR A 102 14.72 -20.48 22.13
C THR A 102 15.70 -20.95 23.21
N ASP A 103 16.75 -21.63 22.78
CA ASP A 103 17.92 -21.94 23.60
C ASP A 103 19.16 -21.08 23.24
N GLY A 104 18.93 -20.03 22.41
CA GLY A 104 19.97 -19.16 21.88
C GLY A 104 20.70 -19.69 20.64
N LYS A 105 20.51 -20.97 20.28
CA LYS A 105 21.07 -21.61 19.08
C LYS A 105 19.99 -22.18 18.16
N LYS A 106 18.85 -22.53 18.73
CA LYS A 106 17.67 -23.03 18.03
C LYS A 106 16.46 -22.26 18.52
N SER A 107 15.58 -21.90 17.60
CA SER A 107 14.32 -21.20 17.93
C SER A 107 13.13 -21.91 17.30
N ILE A 108 12.06 -22.03 18.07
CA ILE A 108 10.77 -22.55 17.65
C ILE A 108 9.81 -21.38 17.59
N TRP A 109 9.21 -21.16 16.43
CA TRP A 109 8.28 -20.08 16.17
C TRP A 109 6.87 -20.64 16.24
N VAL A 110 6.04 -20.18 17.15
CA VAL A 110 4.75 -20.77 17.49
C VAL A 110 3.63 -19.76 17.26
N ASN A 111 2.53 -20.22 16.68
CA ASN A 111 1.28 -19.50 16.60
C ASN A 111 0.59 -19.51 17.98
N PRO A 112 0.48 -18.36 18.69
CA PRO A 112 -0.12 -18.35 20.01
C PRO A 112 -1.60 -18.73 20.00
N ALA A 113 -2.32 -18.56 18.90
CA ALA A 113 -3.76 -18.82 18.83
C ALA A 113 -4.10 -20.30 18.99
N ASN A 114 -3.22 -21.20 18.54
CA ASN A 114 -3.48 -22.67 18.54
C ASN A 114 -2.32 -23.50 19.08
N GLY A 115 -1.14 -22.91 19.33
CA GLY A 115 0.05 -23.61 19.84
C GLY A 115 0.82 -24.43 18.80
N HIS A 116 0.52 -24.30 17.51
CA HIS A 116 1.25 -24.99 16.45
C HIS A 116 2.53 -24.24 16.07
N GLU A 117 3.55 -24.99 15.63
CA GLU A 117 4.73 -24.39 15.01
C GLU A 117 4.33 -23.67 13.71
N ILE A 118 4.87 -22.50 13.50
CA ILE A 118 4.70 -21.73 12.26
C ILE A 118 5.62 -22.32 11.20
N LEU A 119 5.05 -22.56 10.02
CA LEU A 119 5.74 -23.18 8.89
C LEU A 119 6.04 -22.13 7.81
N GLN A 120 7.10 -22.37 7.03
CA GLN A 120 7.41 -21.62 5.80
C GLN A 120 6.28 -21.83 4.76
N GLU A 121 6.36 -21.08 3.66
CA GLU A 121 5.41 -21.15 2.55
C GLU A 121 5.33 -22.55 1.91
N ASP A 122 6.45 -23.27 1.88
CA ASP A 122 6.59 -24.63 1.35
C ASP A 122 6.22 -25.71 2.36
N GLY A 123 5.76 -25.34 3.56
CA GLY A 123 5.43 -26.25 4.64
C GLY A 123 6.62 -26.70 5.48
N SER A 124 7.84 -26.25 5.18
CA SER A 124 9.03 -26.56 6.00
C SER A 124 9.05 -25.76 7.31
N LYS A 125 9.81 -26.23 8.30
CA LYS A 125 9.98 -25.53 9.56
C LYS A 125 10.89 -24.30 9.37
N ILE A 126 10.60 -23.24 10.13
CA ILE A 126 11.45 -22.03 10.17
C ILE A 126 12.77 -22.40 10.87
N THR A 127 13.88 -22.18 10.18
CA THR A 127 15.24 -22.46 10.70
C THR A 127 15.94 -21.24 11.26
N LEU A 128 15.40 -20.03 11.07
CA LEU A 128 15.99 -18.80 11.58
C LEU A 128 15.99 -18.81 13.11
N ASN A 129 17.15 -18.59 13.71
CA ASN A 129 17.28 -18.42 15.15
C ASN A 129 16.90 -17.00 15.55
N PHE A 130 16.20 -16.87 16.67
CA PHE A 130 15.88 -15.58 17.24
C PHE A 130 17.13 -14.85 17.72
N ASP A 131 17.32 -13.64 17.19
CA ASP A 131 18.31 -12.68 17.62
C ASP A 131 17.68 -11.28 17.59
N LYS A 132 17.67 -10.62 18.75
CA LYS A 132 17.09 -9.27 18.90
C LYS A 132 17.81 -8.19 18.06
N THR A 133 19.03 -8.44 17.62
CA THR A 133 19.84 -7.52 16.79
C THR A 133 19.68 -7.79 15.30
N SER A 134 19.09 -8.93 14.93
CA SER A 134 18.97 -9.37 13.54
C SER A 134 17.83 -8.65 12.80
N ALA A 135 18.17 -8.02 11.68
CA ALA A 135 17.16 -7.47 10.75
C ALA A 135 16.27 -8.58 10.17
N GLU A 136 16.80 -9.78 9.94
CA GLU A 136 16.05 -10.93 9.42
C GLU A 136 14.95 -11.37 10.40
N CYS A 137 15.21 -11.32 11.71
CA CYS A 137 14.20 -11.60 12.73
C CYS A 137 13.07 -10.56 12.71
N ILE A 138 13.38 -9.29 12.48
CA ILE A 138 12.38 -8.23 12.34
C ILE A 138 11.49 -8.50 11.11
N VAL A 139 12.10 -8.85 9.97
CA VAL A 139 11.39 -9.19 8.73
C VAL A 139 10.50 -10.42 8.96
N LEU A 140 11.03 -11.48 9.57
CA LEU A 140 10.26 -12.69 9.87
C LEU A 140 9.07 -12.42 10.79
N ILE A 141 9.25 -11.68 11.88
CA ILE A 141 8.17 -11.33 12.81
C ILE A 141 7.08 -10.52 12.09
N ASN A 142 7.44 -9.58 11.22
CA ASN A 142 6.47 -8.84 10.42
C ASN A 142 5.72 -9.78 9.45
N LYS A 143 6.42 -10.72 8.81
CA LYS A 143 5.81 -11.73 7.95
C LYS A 143 4.84 -12.64 8.72
N ILE A 144 5.20 -13.06 9.93
CA ILE A 144 4.34 -13.83 10.82
C ILE A 144 3.07 -13.03 11.16
N ARG A 145 3.22 -11.79 11.60
CA ARG A 145 2.08 -10.91 11.95
C ARG A 145 1.10 -10.72 10.80
N ALA A 146 1.60 -10.71 9.57
CA ALA A 146 0.81 -10.54 8.37
C ALA A 146 0.14 -11.83 7.88
N SER A 147 0.70 -13.00 8.21
CA SER A 147 0.32 -14.30 7.64
C SER A 147 -0.50 -15.17 8.59
N ILE A 148 -0.17 -15.14 9.90
CA ILE A 148 -0.62 -16.11 10.88
C ILE A 148 -1.91 -15.63 11.58
N ASN A 149 -2.84 -16.54 11.76
CA ASN A 149 -4.09 -16.31 12.47
C ASN A 149 -4.58 -17.63 13.10
N ALA A 150 -5.77 -17.63 13.72
CA ALA A 150 -6.31 -18.82 14.40
C ALA A 150 -6.49 -20.05 13.50
N THR A 151 -6.54 -19.88 12.17
CA THR A 151 -6.81 -20.97 11.20
C THR A 151 -5.64 -21.23 10.24
N SER A 152 -4.53 -20.49 10.34
CA SER A 152 -3.39 -20.61 9.44
C SER A 152 -2.08 -20.50 10.20
N ASP A 153 -1.24 -21.55 10.11
CA ASP A 153 0.09 -21.63 10.71
C ASP A 153 1.20 -21.51 9.67
N THR A 154 0.85 -21.36 8.38
CA THR A 154 1.83 -21.28 7.30
C THR A 154 2.06 -19.81 6.91
N LEU A 155 3.33 -19.42 6.80
CA LEU A 155 3.70 -18.12 6.27
C LEU A 155 3.18 -18.00 4.84
N LYS A 156 2.58 -16.89 4.56
CA LYS A 156 2.22 -16.55 3.18
C LYS A 156 3.40 -15.84 2.54
N ALA A 157 3.52 -15.99 1.21
CA ALA A 157 4.42 -15.12 0.46
C ALA A 157 4.14 -13.67 0.85
N ALA A 158 5.17 -12.85 0.94
CA ALA A 158 5.01 -11.42 1.27
C ALA A 158 3.93 -10.75 0.39
N ALA A 159 3.76 -11.28 -0.81
CA ALA A 159 2.78 -10.94 -1.81
C ALA A 159 1.30 -11.24 -1.46
N SER A 160 0.97 -11.89 -0.36
CA SER A 160 -0.41 -12.40 -0.13
C SER A 160 -1.16 -11.76 1.03
N VAL A 161 -0.66 -10.66 1.60
CA VAL A 161 -1.36 -9.92 2.65
C VAL A 161 -2.52 -9.15 2.06
N ASP A 162 -3.75 -9.49 2.45
CA ASP A 162 -4.95 -8.77 2.00
C ASP A 162 -5.11 -7.45 2.76
N PRO A 163 -4.98 -6.29 2.11
CA PRO A 163 -5.17 -5.00 2.73
C PRO A 163 -6.64 -4.55 2.78
N LEU A 164 -7.59 -5.32 2.24
CA LEU A 164 -9.00 -4.93 2.19
C LEU A 164 -9.59 -4.60 3.56
N PRO A 165 -9.34 -5.38 4.63
CA PRO A 165 -9.87 -5.04 5.96
C PRO A 165 -9.33 -3.71 6.52
N LEU A 166 -8.08 -3.35 6.16
CA LEU A 166 -7.52 -2.04 6.50
C LEU A 166 -8.25 -0.93 5.74
N ALA A 167 -8.43 -1.15 4.43
CA ALA A 167 -9.10 -0.20 3.56
C ALA A 167 -10.54 0.10 4.01
N GLU A 168 -11.32 -0.93 4.31
CA GLU A 168 -12.70 -0.79 4.79
C GLU A 168 -12.78 0.03 6.10
N LYS A 169 -11.88 -0.23 7.04
CA LYS A 169 -11.81 0.54 8.29
C LYS A 169 -11.45 2.00 8.07
N ILE A 170 -10.48 2.27 7.18
CA ILE A 170 -10.09 3.64 6.86
C ILE A 170 -11.20 4.34 6.09
N TRP A 171 -11.89 3.65 5.16
CA TRP A 171 -13.06 4.19 4.48
C TRP A 171 -14.14 4.65 5.46
N GLN A 172 -14.48 3.81 6.44
CA GLN A 172 -15.46 4.15 7.47
C GLN A 172 -15.04 5.38 8.28
N ASP A 173 -13.75 5.49 8.64
CA ASP A 173 -13.23 6.65 9.38
C ASP A 173 -13.29 7.94 8.54
N LEU A 174 -12.96 7.88 7.26
CA LEU A 174 -13.05 9.01 6.33
C LEU A 174 -14.50 9.40 6.04
N TRP A 175 -15.37 8.40 5.85
CA TRP A 175 -16.79 8.63 5.58
C TRP A 175 -17.54 9.26 6.76
N ALA A 176 -17.09 8.99 7.97
CA ALA A 176 -17.65 9.59 9.19
C ALA A 176 -17.34 11.08 9.35
N VAL A 177 -16.41 11.63 8.54
CA VAL A 177 -16.08 13.05 8.54
C VAL A 177 -17.21 13.86 7.93
N SER A 178 -17.61 14.95 8.59
CA SER A 178 -18.66 15.84 8.11
C SER A 178 -18.34 16.43 6.74
N GLY A 179 -19.28 16.35 5.80
CA GLY A 179 -19.10 16.85 4.43
C GLY A 179 -18.20 15.96 3.54
N ALA A 180 -17.86 14.75 3.98
CA ALA A 180 -17.13 13.80 3.16
C ALA A 180 -17.97 13.40 1.92
N THR A 181 -17.31 13.38 0.77
CA THR A 181 -17.84 12.78 -0.46
C THR A 181 -17.04 11.52 -0.80
N PRO A 182 -17.62 10.58 -1.55
CA PRO A 182 -16.87 9.38 -1.97
C PRO A 182 -15.53 9.72 -2.63
N GLU A 183 -15.52 10.79 -3.40
CA GLU A 183 -14.34 11.27 -4.13
C GLU A 183 -13.24 11.77 -3.17
N ASN A 184 -13.63 12.63 -2.23
CA ASN A 184 -12.68 13.18 -1.26
C ASN A 184 -12.09 12.07 -0.37
N CYS A 185 -12.92 11.08 -0.01
CA CYS A 185 -12.46 9.90 0.73
C CYS A 185 -11.40 9.12 -0.07
N LEU A 186 -11.68 8.85 -1.35
CA LEU A 186 -10.77 8.14 -2.24
C LEU A 186 -9.42 8.87 -2.38
N TYR A 187 -9.43 10.15 -2.72
CA TYR A 187 -8.19 10.92 -2.88
C TYR A 187 -7.40 11.03 -1.59
N THR A 188 -8.08 11.23 -0.46
CA THR A 188 -7.43 11.31 0.84
C THR A 188 -6.82 9.97 1.23
N PHE A 189 -7.55 8.86 0.97
CA PHE A 189 -7.01 7.52 1.20
C PHE A 189 -5.75 7.28 0.37
N VAL A 190 -5.81 7.54 -0.95
CA VAL A 190 -4.66 7.35 -1.86
C VAL A 190 -3.46 8.18 -1.39
N GLU A 191 -3.68 9.44 -1.01
CA GLU A 191 -2.61 10.30 -0.51
C GLU A 191 -1.93 9.72 0.74
N ILE A 192 -2.70 9.31 1.76
CA ILE A 192 -2.12 8.76 2.99
C ILE A 192 -1.47 7.39 2.73
N PHE A 193 -2.05 6.58 1.83
CA PHE A 193 -1.43 5.33 1.39
C PHE A 193 -0.08 5.58 0.72
N ILE A 194 0.01 6.51 -0.23
CA ILE A 194 1.26 6.88 -0.92
C ILE A 194 2.29 7.43 0.09
N PHE A 195 1.89 8.29 1.01
CA PHE A 195 2.76 8.79 2.07
C PHE A 195 3.38 7.64 2.89
N LYS A 196 2.53 6.72 3.38
CA LYS A 196 2.99 5.55 4.13
C LYS A 196 3.90 4.66 3.28
N TYR A 197 3.51 4.41 2.03
CA TYR A 197 4.24 3.54 1.11
C TYR A 197 5.62 4.09 0.76
N LEU A 198 5.74 5.38 0.42
CA LEU A 198 7.04 6.02 0.17
C LEU A 198 7.96 6.01 1.40
N SER A 199 7.38 6.06 2.60
CA SER A 199 8.13 5.92 3.84
C SER A 199 8.61 4.48 4.06
N ASP A 200 7.78 3.49 3.74
CA ASP A 200 8.16 2.07 3.84
C ASP A 200 9.25 1.70 2.83
N LEU A 201 9.22 2.27 1.63
CA LEU A 201 10.27 2.13 0.61
C LEU A 201 11.57 2.85 0.97
N GLY A 202 11.59 3.67 2.02
CA GLY A 202 12.75 4.48 2.41
C GLY A 202 13.04 5.66 1.47
N VAL A 203 12.06 6.09 0.67
CA VAL A 203 12.14 7.31 -0.16
C VAL A 203 11.96 8.54 0.72
N LEU A 204 10.99 8.51 1.63
CA LEU A 204 10.82 9.53 2.65
C LEU A 204 11.56 9.12 3.92
N LYS A 205 12.54 9.93 4.33
CA LYS A 205 13.43 9.66 5.47
C LYS A 205 13.40 10.80 6.49
N GLY A 206 13.84 10.49 7.72
CA GLY A 206 13.95 11.45 8.81
C GLY A 206 12.61 12.14 9.06
N MET A 207 12.63 13.46 9.26
CA MET A 207 11.46 14.26 9.60
C MET A 207 10.30 14.16 8.59
N HIS A 208 10.53 13.69 7.37
CA HIS A 208 9.51 13.50 6.35
C HIS A 208 8.90 12.10 6.34
N SER A 209 9.41 11.17 7.15
CA SER A 209 8.92 9.80 7.19
C SER A 209 7.61 9.67 7.97
N PHE A 210 6.84 8.64 7.65
CA PHE A 210 5.61 8.30 8.34
C PHE A 210 5.85 8.02 9.84
N TYR A 211 6.94 7.32 10.15
CA TYR A 211 7.25 6.91 11.52
C TYR A 211 7.72 8.08 12.39
N ASP A 212 8.48 9.00 11.80
CA ASP A 212 8.89 10.23 12.50
C ASP A 212 7.67 11.14 12.77
N LEU A 213 6.78 11.30 11.77
CA LEU A 213 5.53 12.03 11.99
C LEU A 213 4.72 11.41 13.12
N LEU A 214 4.56 10.09 13.13
CA LEU A 214 3.81 9.39 14.17
C LEU A 214 4.45 9.55 15.56
N SER A 215 5.77 9.65 15.63
CA SER A 215 6.51 9.85 16.89
C SER A 215 6.32 11.25 17.50
N LYS A 216 5.88 12.23 16.70
CA LYS A 216 5.65 13.62 17.15
C LYS A 216 4.39 13.78 18.01
N TYR A 217 3.49 12.80 17.99
CA TYR A 217 2.29 12.87 18.82
C TYR A 217 2.63 12.79 20.31
N SER A 218 2.31 13.86 21.05
CA SER A 218 2.48 13.97 22.49
C SER A 218 1.37 14.81 23.10
N GLY A 219 0.65 14.28 24.08
CA GLY A 219 -0.46 15.01 24.70
C GLY A 219 -1.55 15.39 23.67
N ASN A 220 -1.91 16.65 23.63
CA ASN A 220 -3.00 17.20 22.81
C ASN A 220 -2.49 17.97 21.57
N ASN A 221 -1.37 17.59 20.97
CA ASN A 221 -0.74 18.31 19.85
C ASN A 221 -1.19 17.83 18.46
N GLU A 222 -2.33 17.16 18.34
CA GLU A 222 -2.80 16.57 17.08
C GLU A 222 -2.90 17.60 15.93
N ASN A 223 -3.35 18.82 16.22
CA ASN A 223 -3.45 19.89 15.22
C ASN A 223 -2.07 20.34 14.70
N GLU A 224 -1.06 20.42 15.56
CA GLU A 224 0.31 20.80 15.18
C GLU A 224 0.93 19.71 14.29
N VAL A 225 0.68 18.45 14.61
CA VAL A 225 1.17 17.32 13.80
C VAL A 225 0.49 17.28 12.43
N LEU A 226 -0.81 17.57 12.34
CA LEU A 226 -1.51 17.68 11.07
C LEU A 226 -0.99 18.86 10.24
N GLU A 227 -0.74 20.02 10.86
CA GLU A 227 -0.16 21.18 10.17
C GLU A 227 1.26 20.88 9.67
N PHE A 228 2.06 20.15 10.46
CA PHE A 228 3.39 19.73 10.01
C PHE A 228 3.31 18.76 8.81
N TYR A 229 2.35 17.83 8.80
CA TYR A 229 2.09 17.00 7.63
C TYR A 229 1.75 17.85 6.41
N ALA A 230 0.81 18.80 6.55
CA ALA A 230 0.31 19.61 5.46
C ALA A 230 1.41 20.52 4.86
N SER A 231 2.11 21.27 5.72
CA SER A 231 3.05 22.30 5.29
C SER A 231 4.46 21.78 4.97
N THR A 232 4.83 20.62 5.48
CA THR A 232 6.21 20.10 5.35
C THR A 232 6.25 18.80 4.56
N ILE A 233 5.55 17.75 5.02
CA ILE A 233 5.67 16.42 4.42
C ILE A 233 4.97 16.36 3.06
N ARG A 234 3.74 16.87 2.99
CA ARG A 234 2.97 16.90 1.75
C ARG A 234 3.66 17.70 0.66
N VAL A 235 4.22 18.84 1.03
CA VAL A 235 5.02 19.66 0.11
C VAL A 235 6.24 18.90 -0.38
N LYS A 236 6.95 18.17 0.51
CA LYS A 236 8.07 17.32 0.12
C LYS A 236 7.70 16.23 -0.87
N ILE A 237 6.56 15.57 -0.70
CA ILE A 237 6.08 14.57 -1.66
C ILE A 237 5.79 15.20 -3.02
N LYS A 238 5.18 16.39 -3.06
CA LYS A 238 4.94 17.14 -4.30
C LYS A 238 6.22 17.58 -5.01
N GLU A 239 7.29 17.88 -4.26
CA GLU A 239 8.61 18.17 -4.84
C GLU A 239 9.27 16.95 -5.47
N LEU A 240 9.11 15.77 -4.84
CA LEU A 240 9.64 14.50 -5.34
C LEU A 240 8.85 13.98 -6.54
N PHE A 241 7.54 14.17 -6.53
CA PHE A 241 6.61 13.73 -7.56
C PHE A 241 5.75 14.90 -8.03
N PRO A 242 6.31 15.81 -8.83
CA PRO A 242 5.57 16.97 -9.34
C PRO A 242 4.41 16.52 -10.24
N GLY A 243 3.30 17.25 -10.13
CA GLY A 243 2.12 17.03 -10.96
C GLY A 243 2.34 17.39 -12.42
N ASN A 244 1.44 16.92 -13.28
CA ASN A 244 1.47 17.25 -14.69
C ASN A 244 1.23 18.77 -14.91
N PRO A 245 2.11 19.48 -15.60
CA PRO A 245 1.96 20.92 -15.81
C PRO A 245 0.78 21.28 -16.73
N LYS A 246 0.33 20.34 -17.59
CA LYS A 246 -0.77 20.56 -18.55
C LYS A 246 -2.15 20.34 -17.92
N ASP A 247 -2.39 19.17 -17.35
CA ASP A 247 -3.69 18.76 -16.82
C ASP A 247 -3.81 18.91 -15.30
N LYS A 248 -2.72 19.32 -14.62
CA LYS A 248 -2.65 19.56 -13.16
C LYS A 248 -2.92 18.32 -12.30
N THR A 249 -2.96 17.12 -12.89
CA THR A 249 -3.12 15.90 -12.11
C THR A 249 -1.83 15.55 -11.36
N THR A 250 -1.99 15.05 -10.14
CA THR A 250 -0.87 14.65 -9.26
C THR A 250 -1.27 13.39 -8.49
N ILE A 251 -0.32 12.67 -7.93
CA ILE A 251 -0.58 11.54 -7.03
C ILE A 251 -1.06 11.98 -5.63
N ILE A 252 -0.95 13.25 -5.30
CA ILE A 252 -1.31 13.86 -3.99
C ILE A 252 -2.48 14.82 -4.19
N ASN A 253 -3.70 14.37 -3.83
CA ASN A 253 -4.94 15.11 -4.10
C ASN A 253 -5.95 15.09 -2.94
N GLY A 254 -5.58 14.58 -1.77
CA GLY A 254 -6.48 14.52 -0.61
C GLY A 254 -6.91 15.92 -0.16
N THR A 255 -8.18 16.09 0.16
CA THR A 255 -8.76 17.38 0.54
C THR A 255 -9.50 17.36 1.87
N ILE A 256 -9.58 16.19 2.54
CA ILE A 256 -10.24 16.12 3.85
C ILE A 256 -9.35 16.73 4.94
N PHE A 257 -8.08 16.36 4.98
CA PHE A 257 -7.16 16.80 6.03
C PHE A 257 -6.36 18.04 5.68
N VAL A 258 -6.16 18.27 4.38
CA VAL A 258 -5.32 19.38 3.89
C VAL A 258 -6.05 20.13 2.79
N SER A 259 -6.07 21.45 2.89
CA SER A 259 -6.64 22.33 1.87
C SER A 259 -5.79 22.36 0.58
N LYS A 260 -6.32 22.99 -0.46
CA LYS A 260 -5.59 23.19 -1.72
C LYS A 260 -4.30 24.03 -1.55
N ASP A 261 -4.25 24.85 -0.50
CA ASP A 261 -3.12 25.72 -0.19
C ASP A 261 -2.12 25.07 0.79
N ASP A 262 -2.15 23.75 0.91
CA ASP A 262 -1.29 22.93 1.77
C ASP A 262 -1.33 23.36 3.26
N LYS A 263 -2.55 23.70 3.75
CA LYS A 263 -2.82 24.01 5.15
C LYS A 263 -3.72 22.96 5.77
N ALA A 264 -3.50 22.65 7.03
CA ALA A 264 -4.36 21.72 7.76
C ALA A 264 -5.80 22.22 7.83
N VAL A 265 -6.75 21.32 7.64
CA VAL A 265 -8.18 21.60 7.82
C VAL A 265 -8.54 21.36 9.29
N SER A 266 -9.05 22.42 9.93
CA SER A 266 -9.40 22.38 11.34
C SER A 266 -10.49 21.34 11.66
N GLY A 267 -10.35 20.69 12.81
CA GLY A 267 -11.34 19.73 13.33
C GLY A 267 -11.13 18.27 12.91
N TYR A 268 -10.15 17.96 12.05
CA TYR A 268 -9.94 16.61 11.54
C TYR A 268 -8.64 15.94 12.00
N ALA A 269 -7.87 16.60 12.87
CA ALA A 269 -6.58 16.09 13.36
C ALA A 269 -6.69 14.75 14.09
N THR A 270 -7.73 14.55 14.89
CA THR A 270 -7.96 13.27 15.60
C THR A 270 -8.27 12.12 14.63
N VAL A 271 -9.05 12.38 13.57
CA VAL A 271 -9.33 11.35 12.55
C VAL A 271 -8.06 11.04 11.75
N PHE A 272 -7.28 12.05 11.39
CA PHE A 272 -5.99 11.86 10.74
C PHE A 272 -5.07 10.96 11.59
N HIS A 273 -4.90 11.28 12.88
CA HIS A 273 -4.12 10.46 13.81
C HIS A 273 -4.63 9.01 13.88
N LYS A 274 -5.96 8.81 13.94
CA LYS A 274 -6.57 7.48 13.95
C LYS A 274 -6.21 6.67 12.69
N ILE A 275 -6.23 7.30 11.53
CA ILE A 275 -5.87 6.65 10.26
C ILE A 275 -4.38 6.30 10.22
N LEU A 276 -3.50 7.20 10.67
CA LEU A 276 -2.07 6.89 10.79
C LEU A 276 -1.83 5.69 11.71
N LYS A 277 -2.53 5.61 12.85
CA LYS A 277 -2.45 4.44 13.74
C LYS A 277 -2.88 3.15 13.04
N ARG A 278 -3.97 3.16 12.24
CA ARG A 278 -4.40 1.97 11.49
C ARG A 278 -3.32 1.48 10.52
N PHE A 279 -2.69 2.39 9.78
CA PHE A 279 -1.59 2.03 8.89
C PHE A 279 -0.37 1.50 9.66
N ASN A 280 -0.06 2.11 10.81
CA ASN A 280 1.02 1.65 11.67
C ASN A 280 0.77 0.25 12.23
N ASP A 281 -0.45 -0.02 12.69
CA ASP A 281 -0.85 -1.31 13.26
C ASP A 281 -0.92 -2.42 12.19
N PHE A 282 -1.22 -2.05 10.95
CA PHE A 282 -1.16 -2.97 9.81
C PHE A 282 0.29 -3.40 9.51
N GLY A 283 1.26 -2.51 9.66
CA GLY A 283 2.68 -2.77 9.42
C GLY A 283 3.20 -2.16 8.13
N THR A 284 4.15 -2.84 7.46
CA THR A 284 4.71 -2.34 6.21
C THR A 284 3.81 -2.63 5.01
N LEU A 285 3.65 -1.62 4.13
CA LEU A 285 2.93 -1.76 2.87
C LEU A 285 3.82 -2.31 1.74
N GLU A 286 5.13 -2.34 1.93
CA GLU A 286 6.08 -2.86 0.93
C GLU A 286 5.77 -4.31 0.55
N ASN A 287 5.40 -5.12 1.54
CA ASN A 287 5.14 -6.55 1.41
C ASN A 287 3.71 -6.89 0.93
N ILE A 288 2.91 -5.90 0.53
CA ILE A 288 1.60 -6.16 -0.08
C ILE A 288 1.80 -6.48 -1.57
N ASP A 289 1.14 -7.53 -2.05
CA ASP A 289 1.12 -7.90 -3.47
C ASP A 289 0.61 -6.75 -4.34
N TYR A 290 1.15 -6.64 -5.55
CA TYR A 290 0.69 -5.68 -6.56
C TYR A 290 -0.79 -5.83 -6.88
N ASP A 291 -1.29 -7.06 -6.97
CA ASP A 291 -2.71 -7.34 -7.20
C ASP A 291 -3.59 -6.74 -6.10
N PHE A 292 -3.17 -6.87 -4.85
CA PHE A 292 -3.89 -6.31 -3.72
C PHE A 292 -3.79 -4.79 -3.66
N LYS A 293 -2.63 -4.20 -3.99
CA LYS A 293 -2.46 -2.75 -4.05
C LYS A 293 -3.39 -2.15 -5.12
N SER A 294 -3.43 -2.74 -6.31
CA SER A 294 -4.33 -2.34 -7.38
C SER A 294 -5.80 -2.55 -7.02
N LYS A 295 -6.14 -3.71 -6.45
CA LYS A 295 -7.50 -4.05 -6.01
C LYS A 295 -8.00 -3.11 -4.91
N LEU A 296 -7.10 -2.63 -4.05
CA LEU A 296 -7.42 -1.67 -3.01
C LEU A 296 -8.03 -0.40 -3.61
N PHE A 297 -7.35 0.21 -4.58
CA PHE A 297 -7.84 1.42 -5.25
C PHE A 297 -9.16 1.16 -6.00
N GLU A 298 -9.30 -0.01 -6.64
CA GLU A 298 -10.54 -0.38 -7.30
C GLU A 298 -11.71 -0.53 -6.33
N THR A 299 -11.48 -1.09 -5.14
CA THR A 299 -12.51 -1.25 -4.12
C THR A 299 -13.01 0.12 -3.66
N PHE A 300 -12.10 1.03 -3.36
CA PHE A 300 -12.47 2.41 -3.03
C PHE A 300 -13.18 3.13 -4.17
N LEU A 301 -12.72 2.92 -5.41
CA LEU A 301 -13.36 3.52 -6.56
C LEU A 301 -14.77 2.96 -6.79
N LYS A 302 -14.98 1.66 -6.61
CA LYS A 302 -16.30 1.02 -6.68
C LYS A 302 -17.26 1.57 -5.63
N GLU A 303 -16.82 1.71 -4.38
CA GLU A 303 -17.63 2.30 -3.31
C GLU A 303 -17.97 3.76 -3.61
N SER A 304 -17.05 4.51 -4.24
CA SER A 304 -17.27 5.90 -4.63
C SER A 304 -18.26 6.05 -5.80
N ILE A 305 -18.37 5.05 -6.68
CA ILE A 305 -19.18 5.08 -7.90
C ILE A 305 -20.56 4.44 -7.71
N SER A 306 -20.70 3.49 -6.77
CA SER A 306 -21.91 2.66 -6.62
C SER A 306 -23.21 3.45 -6.39
N LYS A 307 -23.13 4.71 -6.01
CA LYS A 307 -24.28 5.62 -5.78
C LYS A 307 -24.68 6.46 -6.99
N LYS A 308 -23.89 6.48 -8.05
CA LYS A 308 -24.22 7.18 -9.31
C LYS A 308 -24.14 6.15 -10.43
N ASN A 309 -25.15 6.01 -11.26
CA ASN A 309 -25.31 5.07 -12.39
C ASN A 309 -24.20 5.16 -13.47
N TRP A 310 -22.93 5.23 -13.09
CA TRP A 310 -21.79 5.28 -13.99
C TRP A 310 -21.31 3.86 -14.26
N GLY A 311 -21.61 3.36 -15.46
CA GLY A 311 -21.17 2.04 -15.94
C GLY A 311 -19.68 1.95 -16.24
N GLN A 312 -18.82 2.38 -15.31
CA GLN A 312 -17.39 2.09 -15.41
C GLN A 312 -17.17 0.63 -15.02
N TYR A 313 -17.04 -0.23 -16.03
CA TYR A 313 -16.74 -1.63 -15.83
C TYR A 313 -15.19 -1.79 -15.80
N PHE A 314 -14.68 -2.22 -14.65
CA PHE A 314 -13.28 -2.61 -14.56
C PHE A 314 -13.07 -3.95 -15.23
N THR A 315 -12.10 -4.01 -16.14
CA THR A 315 -11.69 -5.28 -16.74
C THR A 315 -11.12 -6.18 -15.65
N PRO A 316 -11.64 -7.39 -15.45
CA PRO A 316 -11.07 -8.33 -14.49
C PRO A 316 -9.60 -8.58 -14.77
N LEU A 317 -8.75 -8.58 -13.73
CA LEU A 317 -7.30 -8.72 -13.87
C LEU A 317 -6.90 -10.00 -14.64
N LYS A 318 -7.63 -11.10 -14.44
CA LYS A 318 -7.40 -12.35 -15.19
C LYS A 318 -7.56 -12.17 -16.71
N VAL A 319 -8.50 -11.33 -17.15
CA VAL A 319 -8.72 -11.01 -18.57
C VAL A 319 -7.58 -10.12 -19.08
N VAL A 320 -7.20 -9.09 -18.31
CA VAL A 320 -6.06 -8.21 -18.65
C VAL A 320 -4.80 -9.05 -18.86
N ARG A 321 -4.47 -9.93 -17.91
CA ARG A 321 -3.31 -10.84 -17.98
C ARG A 321 -3.33 -11.74 -19.20
N ALA A 322 -4.49 -12.34 -19.48
CA ALA A 322 -4.63 -13.21 -20.65
C ALA A 322 -4.34 -12.43 -21.95
N ILE A 323 -4.90 -11.24 -22.09
CA ILE A 323 -4.69 -10.39 -23.28
C ILE A 323 -3.24 -9.92 -23.38
N VAL A 324 -2.66 -9.42 -22.28
CA VAL A 324 -1.27 -8.94 -22.24
C VAL A 324 -0.29 -10.07 -22.54
N ASN A 325 -0.51 -11.28 -22.01
CA ASN A 325 0.35 -12.43 -22.30
C ASN A 325 0.26 -12.90 -23.76
N MET A 326 -0.85 -12.64 -24.44
CA MET A 326 -1.00 -12.93 -25.89
C MET A 326 -0.36 -11.87 -26.79
N ALA A 327 -0.08 -10.68 -26.25
CA ALA A 327 0.34 -9.53 -27.03
C ALA A 327 1.86 -9.48 -27.36
N ASP A 328 2.64 -10.41 -26.80
CA ASP A 328 4.09 -10.53 -27.01
C ASP A 328 4.85 -9.19 -26.97
N ILE A 329 4.74 -8.52 -25.83
CA ILE A 329 5.25 -7.16 -25.65
C ILE A 329 6.77 -7.14 -25.51
N GLU A 330 7.44 -6.39 -26.42
CA GLU A 330 8.88 -6.28 -26.51
C GLU A 330 9.40 -4.84 -26.29
N PRO A 331 10.66 -4.69 -25.87
CA PRO A 331 11.32 -3.39 -25.87
C PRO A 331 11.29 -2.73 -27.27
N GLY A 332 11.13 -1.42 -27.29
CA GLY A 332 11.00 -0.63 -28.52
C GLY A 332 9.57 -0.35 -28.92
N MET A 333 8.60 -1.12 -28.42
CA MET A 333 7.19 -0.93 -28.76
C MET A 333 6.59 0.35 -28.17
N LYS A 334 5.66 0.93 -28.94
CA LYS A 334 4.74 1.99 -28.51
C LYS A 334 3.36 1.38 -28.30
N ILE A 335 2.84 1.47 -27.08
CA ILE A 335 1.55 0.87 -26.70
C ILE A 335 0.59 1.96 -26.26
N CYS A 336 -0.65 1.89 -26.76
CA CYS A 336 -1.71 2.83 -26.43
C CYS A 336 -2.91 2.16 -25.77
N ASP A 337 -3.47 2.85 -24.77
CA ASP A 337 -4.82 2.60 -24.25
C ASP A 337 -5.62 3.91 -24.28
N PRO A 338 -6.47 4.12 -25.30
CA PRO A 338 -7.25 5.35 -25.45
C PRO A 338 -8.39 5.53 -24.45
N ALA A 339 -8.66 4.53 -23.59
CA ALA A 339 -9.65 4.55 -22.52
C ALA A 339 -9.09 3.85 -21.28
N CYS A 340 -7.91 4.30 -20.81
CA CYS A 340 -7.05 3.55 -19.92
C CYS A 340 -7.61 3.33 -18.50
N GLY A 341 -8.58 4.12 -18.06
CA GLY A 341 -9.09 4.03 -16.70
C GLY A 341 -7.98 4.12 -15.66
N VAL A 342 -7.83 3.08 -14.84
CA VAL A 342 -6.76 3.00 -13.83
C VAL A 342 -5.45 2.40 -14.36
N GLY A 343 -5.29 2.28 -15.67
CA GLY A 343 -4.05 1.95 -16.36
C GLY A 343 -3.67 0.46 -16.45
N LYS A 344 -4.58 -0.47 -16.17
CA LYS A 344 -4.23 -1.89 -16.03
C LYS A 344 -3.57 -2.51 -17.26
N PHE A 345 -4.07 -2.25 -18.47
CA PHE A 345 -3.50 -2.82 -19.69
C PHE A 345 -2.07 -2.33 -19.96
N LEU A 346 -1.77 -1.10 -19.56
CA LEU A 346 -0.42 -0.52 -19.73
C LEU A 346 0.53 -0.92 -18.59
N LEU A 347 0.01 -1.21 -17.41
CA LEU A 347 0.83 -1.49 -16.22
C LEU A 347 1.13 -3.00 -16.04
N GLU A 348 0.25 -3.89 -16.49
CA GLU A 348 0.46 -5.33 -16.35
C GLU A 348 1.75 -5.83 -17.03
N PRO A 349 2.17 -5.33 -18.21
CA PRO A 349 3.46 -5.68 -18.82
C PRO A 349 4.65 -5.37 -17.93
N ILE A 350 4.55 -4.29 -17.12
CA ILE A 350 5.63 -3.84 -16.23
C ILE A 350 5.87 -4.87 -15.12
N LEU A 351 4.83 -5.51 -14.59
CA LEU A 351 4.91 -6.38 -13.43
C LEU A 351 5.94 -7.51 -13.57
N HIS A 352 5.99 -8.14 -14.75
CA HIS A 352 6.87 -9.28 -15.01
C HIS A 352 8.13 -8.94 -15.81
N SER A 353 8.24 -7.70 -16.30
CA SER A 353 9.31 -7.30 -17.20
C SER A 353 9.90 -5.93 -16.85
N LEU A 354 9.77 -5.50 -15.60
CA LEU A 354 10.19 -4.16 -15.15
C LEU A 354 11.64 -3.85 -15.60
N ASN A 355 12.60 -4.69 -15.23
CA ASN A 355 14.02 -4.46 -15.53
C ASN A 355 14.38 -4.63 -17.02
N ARG A 356 13.49 -5.20 -17.82
CA ARG A 356 13.65 -5.29 -19.29
C ARG A 356 13.08 -4.06 -19.99
N LEU A 357 11.98 -3.52 -19.48
CA LEU A 357 11.24 -2.40 -20.06
C LEU A 357 11.72 -1.03 -19.57
N TYR A 358 12.38 -0.99 -18.43
CA TYR A 358 12.95 0.21 -17.84
C TYR A 358 14.35 -0.07 -17.32
N VAL A 359 15.32 0.70 -17.75
CA VAL A 359 16.73 0.55 -17.37
C VAL A 359 17.19 1.85 -16.73
N VAL A 360 18.05 1.76 -15.72
CA VAL A 360 18.77 2.92 -15.21
C VAL A 360 20.18 2.88 -15.78
N GLY A 361 20.55 3.95 -16.47
CA GLY A 361 21.88 4.16 -17.05
C GLY A 361 22.50 5.44 -16.53
N ALA A 362 23.59 5.88 -17.15
CA ALA A 362 24.20 7.17 -16.89
C ALA A 362 23.94 8.11 -18.09
N ASP A 363 23.77 9.38 -17.81
CA ASP A 363 23.77 10.42 -18.84
C ASP A 363 25.21 10.83 -19.23
N GLU A 364 25.35 11.83 -20.09
CA GLU A 364 26.66 12.31 -20.55
C GLU A 364 27.52 12.92 -19.42
N ALA A 365 26.89 13.36 -18.33
CA ALA A 365 27.56 13.87 -17.12
C ALA A 365 27.93 12.77 -16.12
N GLY A 366 27.45 11.52 -16.34
CA GLY A 366 27.66 10.39 -15.46
C GLY A 366 26.58 10.26 -14.36
N ASP A 367 25.54 11.11 -14.40
CA ASP A 367 24.44 11.03 -13.44
C ASP A 367 23.45 9.92 -13.82
N GLU A 368 22.82 9.29 -12.79
CA GLU A 368 21.80 8.27 -13.02
C GLU A 368 20.63 8.82 -13.85
N LYS A 369 20.20 8.05 -14.84
CA LYS A 369 19.10 8.38 -15.72
C LYS A 369 18.18 7.19 -15.97
N LEU A 370 16.87 7.44 -15.85
CA LEU A 370 15.85 6.46 -16.21
C LEU A 370 15.72 6.41 -17.75
N LEU A 371 15.88 5.23 -18.31
CA LEU A 371 15.85 4.95 -19.74
C LEU A 371 14.72 3.96 -20.06
N PRO A 372 13.50 4.46 -20.35
CA PRO A 372 12.40 3.62 -20.77
C PRO A 372 12.74 2.94 -22.12
N GLN A 373 12.60 1.62 -22.15
CA GLN A 373 12.75 0.80 -23.38
C GLN A 373 11.39 0.55 -24.05
N ILE A 374 10.32 1.13 -23.53
CA ILE A 374 8.96 1.03 -24.03
C ILE A 374 8.29 2.39 -23.92
N SER A 375 7.39 2.71 -24.84
CA SER A 375 6.55 3.90 -24.77
C SER A 375 5.11 3.50 -24.47
N LEU A 376 4.59 3.95 -23.34
CA LEU A 376 3.21 3.70 -22.92
C LEU A 376 2.41 5.00 -22.97
N SER A 377 1.23 4.98 -23.61
CA SER A 377 0.34 6.13 -23.73
C SER A 377 -1.07 5.76 -23.30
N GLY A 378 -1.49 6.25 -22.15
CA GLY A 378 -2.84 6.07 -21.59
C GLY A 378 -3.62 7.37 -21.60
N PHE A 379 -4.81 7.33 -22.17
CA PHE A 379 -5.71 8.47 -22.24
C PHE A 379 -7.02 8.17 -21.51
N ASP A 380 -7.57 9.17 -20.85
CA ASP A 380 -8.92 9.11 -20.33
C ASP A 380 -9.57 10.49 -20.42
N LYS A 381 -10.91 10.53 -20.42
CA LYS A 381 -11.64 11.80 -20.51
C LYS A 381 -11.70 12.49 -19.14
N GLY A 382 -11.78 13.81 -19.14
CA GLY A 382 -11.83 14.63 -17.93
C GLY A 382 -12.74 15.83 -18.08
N PHE A 383 -14.00 15.59 -18.50
CA PHE A 383 -14.99 16.65 -18.63
C PHE A 383 -15.48 17.12 -17.26
N ASP A 384 -15.79 16.20 -16.37
CA ASP A 384 -16.20 16.47 -14.99
C ASP A 384 -15.02 16.32 -14.03
N LYS A 385 -15.06 17.05 -12.90
CA LYS A 385 -14.07 16.90 -11.81
C LYS A 385 -13.98 15.46 -11.31
N ASP A 386 -15.06 14.71 -11.47
CA ASP A 386 -15.15 13.31 -11.06
C ASP A 386 -14.42 12.35 -12.02
N GLU A 387 -14.23 12.72 -13.28
CA GLU A 387 -13.55 11.89 -14.28
C GLU A 387 -12.02 11.94 -14.18
N GLN A 388 -11.46 12.95 -13.50
CA GLN A 388 -10.00 13.04 -13.25
C GLN A 388 -9.45 11.90 -12.37
N LYS A 389 -10.32 11.19 -11.63
CA LYS A 389 -9.96 10.15 -10.66
C LYS A 389 -9.20 9.00 -11.26
N THR A 390 -9.60 8.55 -12.44
CA THR A 390 -9.00 7.40 -13.09
C THR A 390 -7.54 7.64 -13.44
N ILE A 391 -7.19 8.81 -14.00
CA ILE A 391 -5.80 9.18 -14.32
C ILE A 391 -4.94 9.33 -13.06
N ILE A 392 -5.50 9.92 -11.99
CA ILE A 392 -4.79 10.03 -10.71
C ILE A 392 -4.47 8.64 -10.14
N LEU A 393 -5.45 7.73 -10.20
CA LEU A 393 -5.25 6.35 -9.77
C LEU A 393 -4.30 5.57 -10.69
N ALA A 394 -4.34 5.82 -12.01
CA ALA A 394 -3.39 5.22 -12.94
C ALA A 394 -1.94 5.61 -12.61
N LYS A 395 -1.69 6.88 -12.31
CA LYS A 395 -0.37 7.36 -11.85
C LYS A 395 0.04 6.76 -10.52
N ALA A 396 -0.88 6.68 -9.55
CA ALA A 396 -0.64 6.04 -8.25
C ALA A 396 -0.34 4.54 -8.40
N ASN A 397 -1.06 3.84 -9.29
CA ASN A 397 -0.78 2.46 -9.62
C ASN A 397 0.61 2.31 -10.26
N MET A 398 1.00 3.18 -11.20
CA MET A 398 2.32 3.12 -11.83
C MET A 398 3.44 3.29 -10.80
N LEU A 399 3.29 4.19 -9.83
CA LEU A 399 4.23 4.31 -8.71
C LEU A 399 4.36 2.97 -7.96
N ILE A 400 3.26 2.28 -7.70
CA ILE A 400 3.27 0.98 -7.04
C ILE A 400 3.98 -0.08 -7.89
N TYR A 401 3.69 -0.15 -9.20
CA TYR A 401 4.30 -1.12 -10.11
C TYR A 401 5.81 -0.88 -10.27
N MET A 402 6.25 0.37 -10.20
CA MET A 402 7.67 0.74 -10.30
C MET A 402 8.38 0.86 -8.95
N SER A 403 7.73 0.50 -7.87
CA SER A 403 8.24 0.70 -6.49
C SER A 403 9.60 0.05 -6.22
N GLY A 404 9.89 -1.08 -6.83
CA GLY A 404 11.21 -1.73 -6.74
C GLY A 404 12.32 -0.81 -7.25
N MET A 405 12.18 -0.26 -8.46
CA MET A 405 13.15 0.68 -9.03
C MET A 405 13.22 2.00 -8.24
N ILE A 406 12.07 2.51 -7.79
CA ILE A 406 12.02 3.74 -6.97
C ILE A 406 12.80 3.54 -5.67
N LYS A 407 12.69 2.36 -5.05
CA LYS A 407 13.43 2.00 -3.84
C LYS A 407 14.94 1.91 -4.10
N GLU A 408 15.35 1.28 -5.20
CA GLU A 408 16.74 1.12 -5.59
C GLU A 408 17.37 2.45 -6.02
N HIS A 409 16.60 3.33 -6.69
CA HIS A 409 17.05 4.61 -7.24
C HIS A 409 16.23 5.80 -6.71
N PRO A 410 16.26 6.11 -5.41
CA PRO A 410 15.45 7.17 -4.81
C PRO A 410 15.83 8.59 -5.31
N GLY A 411 16.98 8.75 -5.93
CA GLY A 411 17.39 10.00 -6.59
C GLY A 411 16.60 10.33 -7.86
N LEU A 412 15.98 9.34 -8.48
CA LEU A 412 15.26 9.48 -9.74
C LEU A 412 13.76 9.78 -9.62
N THR A 413 13.26 10.12 -8.42
CA THR A 413 11.81 10.34 -8.18
C THR A 413 11.17 11.34 -9.12
N LYS A 414 11.87 12.43 -9.50
CA LYS A 414 11.38 13.41 -10.49
C LYS A 414 11.25 12.80 -11.88
N GLN A 415 12.21 11.98 -12.32
CA GLN A 415 12.16 11.31 -13.62
C GLN A 415 11.03 10.26 -13.65
N PHE A 416 10.79 9.55 -12.54
CA PHE A 416 9.60 8.70 -12.41
C PHE A 416 8.31 9.51 -12.51
N ALA A 417 8.22 10.67 -11.86
CA ALA A 417 7.05 11.54 -11.96
C ALA A 417 6.83 12.05 -13.41
N GLU A 418 7.87 12.42 -14.09
CA GLU A 418 7.82 12.79 -15.53
C GLU A 418 7.32 11.63 -16.38
N LEU A 419 7.82 10.41 -16.12
CA LEU A 419 7.35 9.20 -16.79
C LEU A 419 5.84 8.97 -16.53
N PHE A 420 5.36 9.07 -15.27
CA PHE A 420 3.94 8.92 -14.95
C PHE A 420 3.08 9.96 -15.65
N ASN A 421 3.57 11.20 -15.71
CA ASN A 421 2.89 12.32 -16.36
C ASN A 421 2.88 12.22 -17.89
N SER A 422 3.89 11.62 -18.50
CA SER A 422 3.94 11.37 -19.95
C SER A 422 3.12 10.15 -20.34
N THR A 423 3.10 9.12 -19.49
CA THR A 423 2.33 7.90 -19.73
C THR A 423 0.83 8.15 -19.66
N PHE A 424 0.35 8.90 -18.65
CA PHE A 424 -1.08 9.08 -18.41
C PHE A 424 -1.50 10.52 -18.62
N THR A 425 -2.35 10.74 -19.63
CA THR A 425 -2.83 12.06 -20.03
C THR A 425 -4.35 12.15 -19.90
N LEU A 426 -4.82 13.20 -19.22
CA LEU A 426 -6.24 13.53 -19.14
C LEU A 426 -6.66 14.39 -20.32
N GLN A 427 -7.64 13.92 -21.11
CA GLN A 427 -8.26 14.69 -22.17
C GLN A 427 -9.32 15.63 -21.57
N THR A 428 -8.94 16.87 -21.33
CA THR A 428 -9.80 17.89 -20.73
C THR A 428 -10.70 18.57 -21.75
N ASN A 429 -11.82 19.14 -21.29
CA ASN A 429 -12.77 19.95 -22.09
C ASN A 429 -13.47 19.20 -23.24
N SER A 430 -13.62 17.89 -23.12
CA SER A 430 -14.35 17.09 -24.11
C SER A 430 -15.15 15.97 -23.46
N ILE A 431 -16.46 15.96 -23.69
CA ILE A 431 -17.35 14.84 -23.34
C ILE A 431 -16.93 13.56 -24.07
N LEU A 432 -16.31 13.70 -25.24
CA LEU A 432 -15.93 12.59 -26.11
C LEU A 432 -14.53 12.05 -25.84
N GLY A 433 -13.72 12.74 -25.03
CA GLY A 433 -12.33 12.35 -24.73
C GLY A 433 -11.50 12.18 -26.02
N THR A 434 -10.89 11.03 -26.20
CA THR A 434 -10.07 10.69 -27.39
C THR A 434 -10.88 10.62 -28.67
N LEU A 435 -12.22 10.43 -28.62
CA LEU A 435 -13.07 10.47 -29.79
C LEU A 435 -13.17 11.88 -30.40
N ALA A 436 -13.07 12.94 -29.58
CA ALA A 436 -13.09 14.33 -30.05
C ALA A 436 -11.69 14.84 -30.43
N LYS A 437 -10.65 14.22 -29.88
CA LYS A 437 -9.26 14.55 -30.20
C LYS A 437 -8.55 13.27 -30.70
N PRO A 438 -8.65 12.96 -31.99
CA PRO A 438 -7.99 11.79 -32.55
C PRO A 438 -6.51 11.81 -32.24
N ILE A 439 -6.00 10.68 -31.78
CA ILE A 439 -4.57 10.47 -31.57
C ILE A 439 -3.95 10.25 -32.95
N THR A 440 -3.00 11.09 -33.32
CA THR A 440 -2.36 11.05 -34.64
C THR A 440 -1.03 10.30 -34.61
N GLU A 441 -0.60 9.83 -33.47
CA GLU A 441 0.59 9.03 -33.30
C GLU A 441 0.35 7.59 -33.75
N GLU A 442 1.36 6.95 -34.31
CA GLU A 442 1.32 5.53 -34.66
C GLU A 442 1.79 4.69 -33.46
N TYR A 443 1.08 3.61 -33.21
CA TYR A 443 1.36 2.65 -32.13
C TYR A 443 1.53 1.25 -32.70
N ASP A 444 2.45 0.48 -32.11
CA ASP A 444 2.65 -0.92 -32.46
C ASP A 444 1.54 -1.80 -31.92
N LEU A 445 0.94 -1.38 -30.78
CA LEU A 445 -0.10 -2.15 -30.10
C LEU A 445 -1.12 -1.22 -29.42
N ILE A 446 -2.40 -1.55 -29.57
CA ILE A 446 -3.50 -0.90 -28.86
C ILE A 446 -4.19 -1.95 -27.97
N LEU A 447 -4.15 -1.74 -26.66
CA LEU A 447 -4.79 -2.57 -25.67
C LEU A 447 -5.83 -1.75 -24.90
N THR A 448 -7.11 -2.03 -25.09
CA THR A 448 -8.15 -1.22 -24.47
C THR A 448 -9.45 -2.01 -24.19
N ASN A 449 -10.18 -1.57 -23.18
CA ASN A 449 -11.56 -1.94 -22.96
C ASN A 449 -12.41 -0.66 -22.89
N PRO A 450 -12.90 -0.17 -24.04
CA PRO A 450 -13.62 1.10 -24.09
C PRO A 450 -14.94 1.03 -23.33
N PRO A 451 -15.43 2.18 -22.81
CA PRO A 451 -16.68 2.22 -22.07
C PRO A 451 -17.85 1.77 -22.93
N TYR A 452 -18.76 0.97 -22.35
CA TYR A 452 -19.98 0.52 -23.03
C TYR A 452 -20.96 1.69 -23.17
N VAL A 453 -21.26 2.08 -24.41
CA VAL A 453 -22.24 3.12 -24.69
C VAL A 453 -23.64 2.54 -24.63
N MET A 454 -24.46 2.99 -23.68
CA MET A 454 -25.87 2.63 -23.65
C MET A 454 -26.63 3.35 -24.78
N SER A 455 -27.70 2.73 -25.30
CA SER A 455 -28.54 3.17 -26.45
C SER A 455 -29.37 4.41 -26.18
N GLY A 456 -28.77 5.48 -25.68
CA GLY A 456 -29.41 6.76 -25.39
C GLY A 456 -28.51 7.95 -25.63
N SER A 457 -27.31 7.73 -26.18
CA SER A 457 -26.31 8.75 -26.44
C SER A 457 -26.61 9.56 -27.70
N SER A 458 -27.77 10.21 -27.76
CA SER A 458 -28.08 11.23 -28.75
C SER A 458 -26.97 12.31 -28.83
N ASN A 459 -26.40 12.65 -27.70
CA ASN A 459 -25.37 13.68 -27.57
C ASN A 459 -24.09 13.36 -28.36
N LEU A 460 -23.61 12.11 -28.38
CA LEU A 460 -22.39 11.73 -29.12
C LEU A 460 -22.56 11.94 -30.61
N LYS A 461 -23.73 11.55 -31.16
CA LYS A 461 -24.06 11.72 -32.58
C LYS A 461 -24.20 13.20 -32.92
N GLU A 462 -24.80 13.99 -32.06
CA GLU A 462 -24.92 15.43 -32.25
C GLU A 462 -23.58 16.14 -32.22
N GLU A 463 -22.68 15.79 -31.30
CA GLU A 463 -21.34 16.37 -31.21
C GLU A 463 -20.49 16.02 -32.43
N ILE A 464 -20.49 14.76 -32.89
CA ILE A 464 -19.80 14.35 -34.11
C ILE A 464 -20.40 15.09 -35.33
N SER A 465 -21.75 15.29 -35.38
CA SER A 465 -22.41 15.98 -36.50
C SER A 465 -22.08 17.47 -36.58
N LYS A 466 -21.66 18.09 -35.48
CA LYS A 466 -21.26 19.51 -35.41
C LYS A 466 -19.82 19.78 -35.82
N ASP A 467 -18.96 18.74 -35.86
CA ASP A 467 -17.52 18.87 -36.14
C ASP A 467 -17.15 18.17 -37.45
N ASP A 468 -16.82 18.95 -38.48
CA ASP A 468 -16.42 18.41 -39.79
C ASP A 468 -15.11 17.62 -39.77
N ALA A 469 -14.21 17.89 -38.81
CA ALA A 469 -13.01 17.10 -38.63
C ALA A 469 -13.36 15.69 -38.09
N LEU A 470 -14.31 15.60 -37.14
CA LEU A 470 -14.76 14.32 -36.60
C LEU A 470 -15.55 13.49 -37.62
N LYS A 471 -16.33 14.13 -38.50
CA LYS A 471 -17.07 13.44 -39.58
C LYS A 471 -16.16 12.62 -40.49
N LYS A 472 -14.87 12.97 -40.61
CA LYS A 472 -13.90 12.21 -41.42
C LYS A 472 -13.59 10.84 -40.82
N TYR A 473 -13.71 10.72 -39.52
CA TYR A 473 -13.35 9.50 -38.77
C TYR A 473 -14.59 8.65 -38.43
N PHE A 474 -15.79 9.22 -38.47
CA PHE A 474 -17.03 8.56 -38.07
C PHE A 474 -18.07 8.56 -39.15
N SER A 475 -18.49 7.38 -39.64
CA SER A 475 -19.63 7.23 -40.54
C SER A 475 -20.92 7.20 -39.71
N ILE A 476 -21.79 8.20 -39.92
CA ILE A 476 -23.00 8.39 -39.12
C ILE A 476 -24.18 7.63 -39.76
N SER A 477 -24.30 6.33 -39.52
CA SER A 477 -25.55 5.63 -39.73
C SER A 477 -26.12 5.13 -38.38
N ALA A 478 -27.45 5.15 -38.23
CA ALA A 478 -28.10 4.90 -36.93
C ALA A 478 -27.81 3.51 -36.31
N MET A 479 -27.40 2.54 -37.12
CA MET A 479 -27.08 1.18 -36.70
C MET A 479 -25.59 0.95 -36.49
N ALA A 480 -24.74 1.76 -37.12
CA ALA A 480 -23.30 1.59 -37.17
C ALA A 480 -22.54 2.24 -36.01
N LEU A 481 -23.16 3.16 -35.26
CA LEU A 481 -22.44 3.83 -34.15
C LEU A 481 -21.93 2.85 -33.09
N LYS A 482 -22.62 1.73 -32.87
CA LYS A 482 -22.16 0.67 -31.99
C LYS A 482 -20.96 -0.11 -32.53
N VAL A 483 -20.89 -0.27 -33.86
CA VAL A 483 -19.84 -1.06 -34.53
C VAL A 483 -18.65 -0.18 -34.87
N TYR A 484 -18.87 1.08 -35.24
CA TYR A 484 -17.79 2.01 -35.63
C TYR A 484 -17.09 2.69 -34.44
N LEU A 485 -17.70 2.76 -33.26
CA LEU A 485 -16.94 3.06 -32.05
C LEU A 485 -15.84 2.00 -31.80
N TRP A 486 -16.13 0.75 -32.18
CA TRP A 486 -15.14 -0.34 -32.16
C TRP A 486 -14.15 -0.27 -33.33
N SER A 487 -14.60 0.05 -34.54
CA SER A 487 -13.72 0.11 -35.71
C SER A 487 -12.96 1.45 -35.84
N GLY A 488 -13.51 2.54 -35.30
CA GLY A 488 -12.76 3.80 -35.17
C GLY A 488 -11.57 3.70 -34.19
N LEU A 489 -11.67 2.82 -33.20
CA LEU A 489 -10.53 2.46 -32.33
C LEU A 489 -9.55 1.49 -33.01
N SER A 490 -9.98 0.74 -34.02
CA SER A 490 -9.09 -0.18 -34.78
C SER A 490 -8.41 0.48 -35.99
N VAL A 491 -8.71 1.76 -36.27
CA VAL A 491 -8.10 2.56 -37.36
C VAL A 491 -7.22 3.70 -36.77
N LEU A 492 -7.16 3.82 -35.43
CA LEU A 492 -6.21 4.63 -34.71
C LEU A 492 -5.04 3.76 -34.25
#